data_285bb7524abe64a491af75a35dffdfb5
#
_entry.id   285bb7524abe64a491af75a35dffdfb5
#
_cell.length_a   1.000
_cell.length_b   1.000
_cell.length_c   1.000
_cell.angle_alpha   90.00
_cell.angle_beta   90.00
_cell.angle_gamma   90.00
#
_symmetry.space_group_name_H-M   'P 1'
#
loop_
_entity.id
_entity.type
_entity.pdbx_description
1 polymer ?
#
loop_
_entity_poly.entity_id
_entity_poly.type
_entity_poly.pdbx_seq_one_letter_code
_entity_poly.pdbx_strand_id
1 'polypeptide(L)'
;MRIILDTVFNNDDLPIINPTVGLLRDSLIAGYQMMDNQDFSGNKNHFSWNGTFDSKGAVLQNDADHIITTPVMEADEMTVILCLNIPSSNAKGSILNNLNASTSPPQGTRLTKLADAGSIVGQFDIAKNTTGFNSFGLDIATGWLVKAFAWKGDNLRVLNKTGYTDFAFTSRTKGVSNPFRLNGVPDGIGGGSFTNGFAGNLAFALFYGEYLAPDQVVDYMNLVTQIVQPRGIVV
;
A
#
# COMPACT_ATOMS: atom_id res chain seq x y z
N MET A 1 4.98 -22.97 -31.09
CA MET A 1 6.28 -22.49 -31.65
C MET A 1 6.65 -21.24 -30.87
N ARG A 2 7.77 -21.22 -30.15
CA ARG A 2 8.30 -20.06 -29.41
C ARG A 2 9.41 -19.45 -30.24
N ILE A 3 9.21 -18.22 -30.71
CA ILE A 3 10.28 -17.47 -31.39
C ILE A 3 10.96 -16.63 -30.32
N ILE A 4 12.25 -16.89 -30.06
CA ILE A 4 13.09 -16.04 -29.20
C ILE A 4 13.90 -15.19 -30.17
N LEU A 5 13.72 -13.89 -30.10
CA LEU A 5 14.51 -12.92 -30.86
C LEU A 5 15.61 -12.39 -29.94
N ASP A 6 16.88 -12.68 -30.29
CA ASP A 6 18.06 -12.20 -29.57
C ASP A 6 18.45 -10.75 -29.92
N THR A 7 17.57 -10.02 -30.61
CA THR A 7 17.82 -8.65 -31.03
C THR A 7 16.89 -7.68 -30.30
N VAL A 8 17.48 -6.63 -29.74
CA VAL A 8 16.72 -5.48 -29.25
C VAL A 8 16.22 -4.70 -30.47
N PHE A 9 14.92 -4.77 -30.73
CA PHE A 9 14.29 -3.91 -31.74
C PHE A 9 14.02 -2.54 -31.13
N ASN A 10 14.84 -1.56 -31.48
CA ASN A 10 14.52 -0.15 -31.29
C ASN A 10 13.68 0.29 -32.51
N ASN A 11 12.38 0.29 -32.37
CA ASN A 11 11.46 0.80 -33.38
C ASN A 11 10.63 1.90 -32.72
N ASP A 12 10.95 3.15 -33.03
CA ASP A 12 10.28 4.34 -32.51
C ASP A 12 8.81 4.45 -32.99
N ASP A 13 8.42 3.64 -34.00
CA ASP A 13 7.04 3.56 -34.52
C ASP A 13 6.17 2.56 -33.73
N LEU A 14 6.76 1.78 -32.82
CA LEU A 14 5.96 0.87 -31.99
C LEU A 14 5.25 1.69 -30.89
N PRO A 15 3.93 1.43 -30.66
CA PRO A 15 3.24 2.08 -29.58
C PRO A 15 3.95 1.79 -28.26
N ILE A 16 4.24 2.84 -27.49
CA ILE A 16 4.80 2.72 -26.14
C ILE A 16 3.77 1.94 -25.33
N ILE A 17 4.08 0.69 -25.02
CA ILE A 17 3.24 -0.10 -24.12
C ILE A 17 3.34 0.52 -22.73
N ASN A 18 2.23 1.07 -22.25
CA ASN A 18 2.18 1.58 -20.88
C ASN A 18 2.45 0.39 -19.93
N PRO A 19 3.56 0.42 -19.17
CA PRO A 19 3.95 -0.72 -18.35
C PRO A 19 2.93 -1.06 -17.25
N THR A 20 2.00 -0.14 -16.92
CA THR A 20 0.91 -0.42 -15.97
C THR A 20 -0.12 -1.42 -16.50
N VAL A 21 -0.16 -1.67 -17.82
CA VAL A 21 -1.08 -2.67 -18.39
C VAL A 21 -0.85 -4.06 -17.77
N GLY A 22 0.39 -4.41 -17.44
CA GLY A 22 0.69 -5.68 -16.76
C GLY A 22 0.17 -5.79 -15.34
N LEU A 23 -0.28 -4.69 -14.74
CA LEU A 23 -0.89 -4.65 -13.41
C LEU A 23 -2.42 -4.72 -13.44
N LEU A 24 -3.03 -4.57 -14.63
CA LEU A 24 -4.48 -4.58 -14.78
C LEU A 24 -5.03 -6.01 -14.66
N ARG A 25 -6.08 -6.14 -13.87
CA ARG A 25 -6.92 -7.34 -13.78
C ARG A 25 -8.28 -6.95 -13.21
N ASP A 26 -9.27 -7.80 -13.35
CA ASP A 26 -10.66 -7.53 -12.94
C ASP A 26 -10.78 -7.20 -11.44
N SER A 27 -9.90 -7.76 -10.60
CA SER A 27 -9.87 -7.49 -9.16
C SER A 27 -9.14 -6.21 -8.76
N LEU A 28 -8.49 -5.48 -9.69
CA LEU A 28 -7.83 -4.21 -9.37
C LEU A 28 -8.89 -3.13 -9.10
N ILE A 29 -9.06 -2.78 -7.83
CA ILE A 29 -10.01 -1.74 -7.38
C ILE A 29 -9.48 -0.35 -7.75
N ALA A 30 -8.20 -0.09 -7.46
CA ALA A 30 -7.52 1.16 -7.78
C ALA A 30 -6.02 0.96 -7.93
N GLY A 31 -5.43 1.73 -8.85
CA GLY A 31 -3.99 1.78 -9.07
C GLY A 31 -3.51 3.22 -9.23
N TYR A 32 -2.49 3.60 -8.43
CA TYR A 32 -1.96 4.97 -8.39
C TYR A 32 -0.47 4.97 -8.66
N GLN A 33 -0.03 5.72 -9.66
CA GLN A 33 1.40 5.96 -9.94
C GLN A 33 2.00 7.06 -9.06
N MET A 34 1.17 7.74 -8.28
CA MET A 34 1.57 8.85 -7.40
C MET A 34 2.34 9.98 -8.10
N MET A 35 2.09 10.18 -9.39
CA MET A 35 2.57 11.33 -10.18
C MET A 35 1.49 12.40 -10.34
N ASP A 36 0.26 12.00 -10.10
CA ASP A 36 -0.96 12.77 -10.02
C ASP A 36 -1.97 12.01 -9.13
N ASN A 37 -3.20 12.49 -9.05
CA ASN A 37 -4.26 11.87 -8.26
C ASN A 37 -5.10 10.85 -9.04
N GLN A 38 -4.68 10.45 -10.23
CA GLN A 38 -5.48 9.60 -11.11
C GLN A 38 -5.34 8.11 -10.78
N ASP A 39 -6.47 7.44 -10.84
CA ASP A 39 -6.56 5.98 -10.84
C ASP A 39 -6.41 5.47 -12.27
N PHE A 40 -5.41 4.64 -12.53
CA PHE A 40 -5.20 4.04 -13.84
C PHE A 40 -5.91 2.69 -14.04
N SER A 41 -6.61 2.17 -13.02
CA SER A 41 -7.34 0.89 -13.12
C SER A 41 -8.51 0.94 -14.10
N GLY A 42 -9.00 2.13 -14.41
CA GLY A 42 -10.21 2.34 -15.21
C GLY A 42 -11.49 2.51 -14.37
N ASN A 43 -11.44 2.23 -13.07
CA ASN A 43 -12.60 2.30 -12.17
C ASN A 43 -12.93 3.72 -11.71
N LYS A 44 -12.10 4.70 -12.07
CA LYS A 44 -12.25 6.13 -11.71
C LYS A 44 -12.21 6.38 -10.19
N ASN A 45 -11.51 5.56 -9.47
CA ASN A 45 -11.28 5.68 -8.03
C ASN A 45 -10.16 6.69 -7.73
N HIS A 46 -10.22 7.90 -8.33
CA HIS A 46 -9.26 8.96 -8.09
C HIS A 46 -9.22 9.35 -6.62
N PHE A 47 -8.02 9.63 -6.08
CA PHE A 47 -7.90 10.08 -4.71
C PHE A 47 -7.94 11.61 -4.58
N SER A 48 -8.24 12.11 -3.38
CA SER A 48 -8.15 13.51 -3.03
C SER A 48 -6.92 13.77 -2.17
N TRP A 49 -6.16 14.80 -2.53
CA TRP A 49 -4.96 15.20 -1.81
C TRP A 49 -4.55 16.64 -2.14
N ASN A 50 -4.07 17.38 -1.12
CA ASN A 50 -3.64 18.77 -1.26
C ASN A 50 -2.12 18.96 -1.23
N GLY A 51 -1.36 17.86 -1.08
CA GLY A 51 0.09 17.92 -1.09
C GLY A 51 0.70 18.02 -2.49
N THR A 52 1.98 17.83 -2.60
CA THR A 52 2.76 18.00 -3.83
C THR A 52 3.33 16.68 -4.33
N PHE A 53 3.48 16.59 -5.64
CA PHE A 53 4.20 15.50 -6.30
C PHE A 53 5.56 16.00 -6.76
N ASP A 54 6.56 15.11 -6.68
CA ASP A 54 7.87 15.31 -7.30
C ASP A 54 8.14 14.23 -8.36
N SER A 55 9.35 14.18 -8.90
CA SER A 55 9.73 13.16 -9.88
C SER A 55 9.68 11.72 -9.34
N LYS A 56 9.59 11.53 -8.03
CA LYS A 56 9.57 10.21 -7.37
C LYS A 56 8.17 9.80 -6.90
N GLY A 57 7.23 10.74 -6.84
CA GLY A 57 5.86 10.47 -6.42
C GLY A 57 5.30 11.52 -5.45
N ALA A 58 4.32 11.14 -4.64
CA ALA A 58 3.74 11.99 -3.61
C ALA A 58 4.75 12.28 -2.51
N VAL A 59 4.96 13.58 -2.19
CA VAL A 59 5.85 14.03 -1.11
C VAL A 59 5.07 14.07 0.19
N LEU A 60 5.31 13.09 1.06
CA LEU A 60 4.56 12.92 2.30
C LEU A 60 5.17 13.74 3.44
N GLN A 61 4.31 14.26 4.32
CA GLN A 61 4.70 14.93 5.56
C GLN A 61 3.92 14.37 6.74
N ASN A 62 4.47 14.55 7.94
CA ASN A 62 3.86 14.07 9.17
C ASN A 62 2.91 15.12 9.75
N ASP A 63 1.86 15.45 9.01
CA ASP A 63 0.80 16.36 9.42
C ASP A 63 -0.56 15.97 8.85
N ALA A 64 -1.61 16.67 9.27
CA ALA A 64 -2.98 16.37 8.87
C ALA A 64 -3.29 16.79 7.42
N ASP A 65 -2.56 17.75 6.86
CA ASP A 65 -2.83 18.29 5.52
C ASP A 65 -2.31 17.35 4.42
N HIS A 66 -1.40 16.44 4.77
CA HIS A 66 -0.79 15.49 3.84
C HIS A 66 -1.43 14.08 3.89
N ILE A 67 -2.70 13.99 4.28
CA ILE A 67 -3.48 12.75 4.24
C ILE A 67 -4.04 12.56 2.83
N ILE A 68 -3.71 11.43 2.19
CA ILE A 68 -4.29 11.03 0.91
C ILE A 68 -5.59 10.28 1.16
N THR A 69 -6.70 10.82 0.66
CA THR A 69 -8.02 10.22 0.79
C THR A 69 -8.38 9.43 -0.46
N THR A 70 -8.38 8.11 -0.38
CA THR A 70 -8.85 7.26 -1.46
C THR A 70 -10.34 6.97 -1.33
N PRO A 71 -11.07 6.64 -2.40
CA PRO A 71 -12.43 6.11 -2.32
C PRO A 71 -12.47 4.59 -2.09
N VAL A 72 -11.32 3.92 -1.93
CA VAL A 72 -11.22 2.47 -1.84
C VAL A 72 -11.73 1.96 -0.49
N MET A 73 -12.76 1.15 -0.52
CA MET A 73 -13.29 0.44 0.66
C MET A 73 -12.60 -0.92 0.81
N GLU A 74 -12.55 -1.41 2.03
CA GLU A 74 -12.02 -2.74 2.31
C GLU A 74 -12.94 -3.84 1.76
N ALA A 75 -12.40 -4.75 0.95
CA ALA A 75 -13.09 -5.95 0.48
C ALA A 75 -12.91 -7.13 1.46
N ASP A 76 -13.61 -8.24 1.22
CA ASP A 76 -13.50 -9.45 2.04
C ASP A 76 -12.10 -10.07 1.92
N GLU A 77 -11.52 -9.99 0.74
CA GLU A 77 -10.15 -10.36 0.44
C GLU A 77 -9.45 -9.14 -0.15
N MET A 78 -8.23 -8.89 0.26
CA MET A 78 -7.45 -7.76 -0.26
C MET A 78 -6.00 -8.15 -0.48
N THR A 79 -5.41 -7.54 -1.51
CA THR A 79 -3.96 -7.41 -1.65
C THR A 79 -3.64 -5.95 -1.91
N VAL A 80 -2.77 -5.37 -1.09
CA VAL A 80 -2.27 -3.99 -1.25
C VAL A 80 -0.78 -4.05 -1.50
N ILE A 81 -0.30 -3.37 -2.56
CA ILE A 81 1.13 -3.27 -2.90
C ILE A 81 1.51 -1.78 -2.83
N LEU A 82 2.54 -1.47 -2.06
CA LEU A 82 3.04 -0.11 -1.87
C LEU A 82 4.51 -0.02 -2.27
N CYS A 83 4.86 1.03 -3.02
CA CYS A 83 6.26 1.46 -3.22
C CYS A 83 6.45 2.78 -2.49
N LEU A 84 7.24 2.79 -1.43
CA LEU A 84 7.40 3.96 -0.57
C LEU A 84 8.85 4.11 -0.11
N ASN A 85 9.20 5.34 0.25
CA ASN A 85 10.47 5.69 0.90
C ASN A 85 10.21 6.05 2.35
N ILE A 86 10.73 5.25 3.25
CA ILE A 86 10.63 5.46 4.69
C ILE A 86 11.98 5.99 5.20
N PRO A 87 12.07 7.27 5.58
CA PRO A 87 13.30 7.79 6.15
C PRO A 87 13.53 7.20 7.54
N SER A 88 14.81 7.08 7.91
CA SER A 88 15.17 6.82 9.31
C SER A 88 14.76 8.02 10.16
N SER A 89 13.84 7.80 11.08
CA SER A 89 13.39 8.81 12.03
C SER A 89 12.64 8.16 13.20
N ASN A 90 12.65 8.81 14.35
CA ASN A 90 11.87 8.37 15.50
C ASN A 90 10.37 8.74 15.39
N ALA A 91 9.93 9.34 14.29
CA ALA A 91 8.53 9.67 14.09
C ALA A 91 7.69 8.41 13.82
N LYS A 92 6.57 8.33 14.52
CA LYS A 92 5.53 7.33 14.28
C LYS A 92 4.50 7.91 13.33
N GLY A 93 3.92 7.06 12.48
CA GLY A 93 2.90 7.53 11.55
C GLY A 93 2.12 6.41 10.89
N SER A 94 0.93 6.74 10.44
CA SER A 94 0.07 5.84 9.70
C SER A 94 0.48 5.82 8.22
N ILE A 95 0.68 4.64 7.66
CA ILE A 95 1.01 4.44 6.24
C ILE A 95 -0.27 4.17 5.44
N LEU A 96 -1.07 3.23 5.90
CA LEU A 96 -2.33 2.80 5.30
C LEU A 96 -3.35 2.61 6.43
N ASN A 97 -4.56 3.13 6.30
CA ASN A 97 -5.52 3.08 7.40
C ASN A 97 -6.96 3.25 6.93
N ASN A 98 -7.83 2.32 7.31
CA ASN A 98 -9.29 2.48 7.25
C ASN A 98 -9.95 2.12 8.59
N LEU A 99 -9.13 2.07 9.64
CA LEU A 99 -9.59 1.66 10.96
C LEU A 99 -10.66 2.59 11.51
N ASN A 100 -11.71 2.01 12.08
CA ASN A 100 -12.68 2.70 12.91
C ASN A 100 -12.69 2.09 14.31
N ALA A 101 -11.98 2.74 15.24
CA ALA A 101 -11.91 2.33 16.64
C ALA A 101 -13.08 2.83 17.48
N SER A 102 -13.94 3.70 16.93
CA SER A 102 -15.11 4.27 17.64
C SER A 102 -16.32 3.34 17.62
N THR A 103 -16.31 2.31 16.78
CA THR A 103 -17.35 1.29 16.74
C THR A 103 -17.09 0.17 17.75
N SER A 104 -18.13 -0.53 18.15
CA SER A 104 -18.03 -1.73 19.00
C SER A 104 -18.75 -2.88 18.30
N PRO A 105 -18.03 -3.87 17.78
CA PRO A 105 -16.58 -4.00 17.75
C PRO A 105 -15.91 -2.97 16.82
N PRO A 106 -14.59 -2.73 16.97
CA PRO A 106 -13.82 -1.92 16.02
C PRO A 106 -13.83 -2.55 14.62
N GLN A 107 -13.52 -1.76 13.58
CA GLN A 107 -13.56 -2.20 12.19
C GLN A 107 -12.29 -1.77 11.46
N GLY A 108 -11.87 -2.56 10.46
CA GLY A 108 -10.84 -2.18 9.52
C GLY A 108 -9.42 -2.62 9.89
N THR A 109 -8.48 -2.09 9.12
CA THR A 109 -7.06 -2.43 9.18
C THR A 109 -6.19 -1.18 9.22
N ARG A 110 -4.96 -1.32 9.74
CA ARG A 110 -4.00 -0.23 9.81
C ARG A 110 -2.57 -0.75 9.67
N LEU A 111 -1.79 -0.10 8.81
CA LEU A 111 -0.34 -0.24 8.74
C LEU A 111 0.30 1.05 9.27
N THR A 112 1.18 0.92 10.24
CA THR A 112 1.88 2.06 10.85
C THR A 112 3.40 1.87 10.81
N LYS A 113 4.12 2.98 10.64
CA LYS A 113 5.53 3.08 11.01
C LYS A 113 5.62 3.32 12.52
N LEU A 114 6.45 2.55 13.19
CA LEU A 114 6.84 2.77 14.59
C LEU A 114 8.14 3.60 14.65
N ALA A 115 8.55 4.00 15.84
CA ALA A 115 9.87 4.59 16.03
C ALA A 115 10.98 3.58 15.68
N ASP A 116 12.14 4.08 15.21
CA ASP A 116 13.29 3.25 14.81
C ASP A 116 14.03 2.70 16.06
N ALA A 117 13.29 2.07 16.97
CA ALA A 117 13.83 1.47 18.18
C ALA A 117 13.75 -0.05 18.09
N GLY A 118 14.86 -0.69 17.80
CA GLY A 118 14.95 -2.15 17.70
C GLY A 118 14.63 -2.69 16.30
N SER A 119 14.30 -3.98 16.21
CA SER A 119 14.07 -4.69 14.93
C SER A 119 12.64 -4.57 14.39
N ILE A 120 11.70 -4.04 15.17
CA ILE A 120 10.30 -3.86 14.76
C ILE A 120 10.05 -2.39 14.49
N VAL A 121 10.02 -2.01 13.23
CA VAL A 121 9.82 -0.62 12.79
C VAL A 121 8.45 -0.39 12.15
N GLY A 122 7.61 -1.41 12.06
CA GLY A 122 6.24 -1.34 11.55
C GLY A 122 5.28 -2.22 12.32
N GLN A 123 3.99 -1.92 12.19
CA GLN A 123 2.92 -2.72 12.80
C GLN A 123 1.72 -2.76 11.86
N PHE A 124 1.18 -3.96 11.66
CA PHE A 124 -0.10 -4.15 10.99
C PHE A 124 -1.15 -4.57 12.02
N ASP A 125 -2.23 -3.80 12.08
CA ASP A 125 -3.34 -4.06 12.97
C ASP A 125 -4.59 -4.45 12.18
N ILE A 126 -5.31 -5.46 12.64
CA ILE A 126 -6.60 -5.91 12.12
C ILE A 126 -7.61 -5.90 13.26
N ALA A 127 -8.72 -5.20 13.08
CA ALA A 127 -9.78 -5.13 14.08
C ALA A 127 -10.39 -6.52 14.34
N LYS A 128 -10.61 -6.86 15.61
CA LYS A 128 -11.29 -8.09 16.04
C LYS A 128 -12.81 -7.89 16.02
N ASN A 129 -13.53 -8.99 15.89
CA ASN A 129 -14.99 -9.00 16.04
C ASN A 129 -15.47 -8.91 17.51
N THR A 130 -14.54 -8.69 18.42
CA THR A 130 -14.76 -8.46 19.86
C THR A 130 -14.22 -7.08 20.20
N THR A 131 -13.26 -6.99 21.10
CA THR A 131 -12.58 -5.72 21.46
C THR A 131 -11.12 -5.80 21.06
N GLY A 132 -10.55 -4.67 20.63
CA GLY A 132 -9.11 -4.53 20.30
C GLY A 132 -8.74 -5.03 18.90
N PHE A 133 -7.46 -5.36 18.75
CA PHE A 133 -6.84 -5.64 17.46
C PHE A 133 -5.98 -6.88 17.52
N ASN A 134 -5.84 -7.58 16.39
CA ASN A 134 -4.72 -8.46 16.12
C ASN A 134 -3.57 -7.58 15.63
N SER A 135 -2.47 -7.56 16.35
CA SER A 135 -1.33 -6.67 16.05
C SER A 135 -0.10 -7.51 15.71
N PHE A 136 0.50 -7.22 14.56
CA PHE A 136 1.66 -7.94 14.03
C PHE A 136 2.82 -6.97 13.86
N GLY A 137 3.92 -7.23 14.55
CA GLY A 137 5.17 -6.51 14.36
C GLY A 137 5.80 -6.87 13.01
N LEU A 138 6.25 -5.85 12.27
CA LEU A 138 6.82 -6.00 10.95
C LEU A 138 8.21 -5.38 10.90
N ASP A 139 9.11 -6.06 10.21
CA ASP A 139 10.35 -5.45 9.76
C ASP A 139 10.06 -4.66 8.49
N ILE A 140 10.15 -3.33 8.60
CA ILE A 140 10.02 -2.39 7.48
C ILE A 140 11.35 -1.63 7.38
N ALA A 141 12.14 -1.96 6.37
CA ALA A 141 13.43 -1.30 6.13
C ALA A 141 13.24 0.20 5.87
N THR A 142 14.25 0.99 6.22
CA THR A 142 14.35 2.40 5.82
C THR A 142 14.82 2.52 4.37
N GLY A 143 14.51 3.65 3.74
CA GLY A 143 14.79 3.88 2.32
C GLY A 143 13.63 3.45 1.43
N TRP A 144 13.90 3.30 0.14
CA TRP A 144 12.92 2.84 -0.84
C TRP A 144 12.65 1.34 -0.70
N LEU A 145 11.39 0.96 -0.66
CA LEU A 145 10.96 -0.43 -0.63
C LEU A 145 9.67 -0.64 -1.42
N VAL A 146 9.51 -1.86 -1.94
CA VAL A 146 8.20 -2.37 -2.39
C VAL A 146 7.77 -3.45 -1.41
N LYS A 147 6.58 -3.32 -0.86
CA LYS A 147 6.02 -4.28 0.09
C LYS A 147 4.56 -4.53 -0.20
N ALA A 148 4.13 -5.76 0.01
CA ALA A 148 2.74 -6.13 -0.19
C ALA A 148 2.15 -6.75 1.08
N PHE A 149 0.85 -6.52 1.25
CA PHE A 149 0.04 -7.01 2.35
C PHE A 149 -1.21 -7.64 1.75
N ALA A 150 -1.43 -8.91 2.02
CA ALA A 150 -2.63 -9.61 1.57
C ALA A 150 -3.34 -10.22 2.78
N TRP A 151 -4.66 -10.05 2.86
CA TRP A 151 -5.44 -10.63 3.95
C TRP A 151 -6.77 -11.20 3.45
N LYS A 152 -7.16 -12.30 4.08
CA LYS A 152 -8.34 -13.08 3.76
C LYS A 152 -8.74 -13.90 4.97
N GLY A 153 -10.02 -13.91 5.32
CA GLY A 153 -10.51 -14.67 6.47
C GLY A 153 -9.75 -14.32 7.74
N ASP A 154 -8.99 -15.26 8.26
CA ASP A 154 -8.18 -15.18 9.47
C ASP A 154 -6.66 -15.23 9.20
N ASN A 155 -6.25 -14.90 7.98
CA ASN A 155 -4.84 -14.89 7.56
C ASN A 155 -4.42 -13.50 7.06
N LEU A 156 -3.23 -13.05 7.49
CA LEU A 156 -2.50 -11.92 6.92
C LEU A 156 -1.18 -12.44 6.35
N ARG A 157 -0.91 -12.16 5.09
CA ARG A 157 0.38 -12.40 4.44
C ARG A 157 1.09 -11.08 4.20
N VAL A 158 2.33 -11.01 4.63
CA VAL A 158 3.23 -9.88 4.35
C VAL A 158 4.32 -10.36 3.41
N LEU A 159 4.47 -9.69 2.26
CA LEU A 159 5.39 -10.11 1.21
C LEU A 159 6.44 -9.04 0.96
N ASN A 160 7.63 -9.51 0.64
CA ASN A 160 8.69 -8.77 -0.03
C ASN A 160 9.10 -9.52 -1.31
N LYS A 161 10.04 -8.98 -2.08
CA LYS A 161 10.47 -9.60 -3.36
C LYS A 161 11.15 -10.97 -3.20
N THR A 162 11.59 -11.33 -2.01
CA THR A 162 12.36 -12.56 -1.74
C THR A 162 11.58 -13.62 -0.98
N GLY A 163 10.36 -13.29 -0.51
CA GLY A 163 9.54 -14.25 0.22
C GLY A 163 8.36 -13.60 0.95
N TYR A 164 7.71 -14.37 1.78
CA TYR A 164 6.57 -13.90 2.57
C TYR A 164 6.54 -14.52 3.97
N THR A 165 5.76 -13.88 4.83
CA THR A 165 5.43 -14.39 6.17
C THR A 165 3.91 -14.37 6.33
N ASP A 166 3.35 -15.48 6.78
CA ASP A 166 1.93 -15.61 7.11
C ASP A 166 1.72 -15.45 8.63
N PHE A 167 0.69 -14.68 8.98
CA PHE A 167 0.23 -14.47 10.33
C PHE A 167 -1.23 -14.92 10.44
N ALA A 168 -1.49 -15.88 11.31
CA ALA A 168 -2.86 -16.29 11.63
C ALA A 168 -3.46 -15.37 12.71
N PHE A 169 -4.75 -15.10 12.63
CA PHE A 169 -5.50 -14.38 13.64
C PHE A 169 -6.87 -15.03 13.88
N THR A 170 -7.52 -14.71 15.00
CA THR A 170 -8.71 -15.47 15.45
C THR A 170 -10.02 -14.91 14.95
N SER A 171 -10.03 -13.64 14.56
CA SER A 171 -11.23 -12.96 14.09
C SER A 171 -10.88 -11.64 13.40
N ARG A 172 -11.76 -11.20 12.52
CA ARG A 172 -11.64 -9.92 11.81
C ARG A 172 -12.98 -9.24 11.68
N THR A 173 -12.97 -7.92 11.82
CA THR A 173 -14.09 -7.07 11.43
C THR A 173 -13.64 -6.16 10.30
N LYS A 174 -14.21 -6.39 9.12
CA LYS A 174 -13.92 -5.60 7.92
C LYS A 174 -14.28 -4.13 8.11
N GLY A 175 -13.44 -3.23 7.58
CA GLY A 175 -13.70 -1.80 7.55
C GLY A 175 -14.77 -1.44 6.52
N VAL A 176 -15.98 -1.16 6.99
CA VAL A 176 -17.11 -0.76 6.13
C VAL A 176 -17.49 0.69 6.29
N SER A 177 -16.92 1.38 7.28
CA SER A 177 -17.27 2.77 7.60
C SER A 177 -16.36 3.78 6.92
N ASN A 178 -15.08 3.43 6.71
CA ASN A 178 -14.08 4.34 6.22
C ASN A 178 -13.36 3.76 4.99
N PRO A 179 -13.19 4.55 3.93
CA PRO A 179 -12.26 4.20 2.86
C PRO A 179 -10.81 4.27 3.38
N PHE A 180 -9.90 3.63 2.66
CA PHE A 180 -8.47 3.69 2.99
C PHE A 180 -7.93 5.11 2.85
N ARG A 181 -7.19 5.53 3.87
CA ARG A 181 -6.30 6.69 3.84
C ARG A 181 -4.87 6.20 3.68
N LEU A 182 -4.12 6.89 2.85
CA LEU A 182 -2.66 6.75 2.79
C LEU A 182 -2.07 7.95 3.52
N ASN A 183 -1.00 7.71 4.27
CA ASN A 183 -0.31 8.72 5.07
C ASN A 183 -1.17 9.43 6.11
N GLY A 184 -2.07 8.72 6.77
CA GLY A 184 -2.90 9.32 7.81
C GLY A 184 -3.99 8.40 8.32
N VAL A 185 -4.86 8.96 9.16
CA VAL A 185 -6.01 8.27 9.76
C VAL A 185 -7.32 8.82 9.19
N PRO A 186 -8.41 8.02 9.15
CA PRO A 186 -9.72 8.52 8.81
C PRO A 186 -10.21 9.63 9.77
N ASP A 187 -11.04 10.54 9.24
CA ASP A 187 -11.59 11.66 10.01
C ASP A 187 -12.42 11.18 11.21
N GLY A 188 -12.35 11.90 12.32
CA GLY A 188 -13.15 11.63 13.52
C GLY A 188 -12.66 10.43 14.34
N ILE A 189 -11.59 9.79 13.95
CA ILE A 189 -11.05 8.65 14.68
C ILE A 189 -9.87 9.09 15.50
N GLY A 190 -10.08 9.25 16.79
CA GLY A 190 -9.01 9.47 17.76
C GLY A 190 -8.08 8.27 17.78
N GLY A 191 -6.97 8.35 17.05
CA GLY A 191 -6.05 7.25 16.85
C GLY A 191 -4.88 7.17 17.83
N GLY A 192 -4.96 7.82 18.96
CA GLY A 192 -3.85 7.81 19.92
C GLY A 192 -2.54 8.33 19.30
N SER A 193 -1.45 7.58 19.40
CA SER A 193 -0.11 8.00 18.92
C SER A 193 0.06 8.00 17.37
N PHE A 194 -0.98 7.69 16.59
CA PHE A 194 -0.90 7.49 15.14
C PHE A 194 -1.92 8.35 14.37
N THR A 195 -2.12 9.58 14.82
CA THR A 195 -3.08 10.50 14.20
C THR A 195 -2.62 11.06 12.87
N ASN A 196 -1.31 11.09 12.63
CA ASN A 196 -0.70 11.63 11.41
C ASN A 196 -0.03 10.54 10.60
N GLY A 197 0.41 10.92 9.39
CA GLY A 197 1.25 10.10 8.54
C GLY A 197 2.73 10.14 8.94
N PHE A 198 3.59 9.84 8.01
CA PHE A 198 5.06 9.93 8.15
C PHE A 198 5.63 10.87 7.07
N ALA A 199 6.80 11.45 7.33
CA ALA A 199 7.55 12.16 6.30
C ALA A 199 8.26 11.16 5.40
N GLY A 200 8.19 11.34 4.07
CA GLY A 200 8.80 10.43 3.10
C GLY A 200 8.20 10.60 1.71
N ASN A 201 8.20 9.55 0.91
CA ASN A 201 7.57 9.55 -0.40
C ASN A 201 6.73 8.28 -0.61
N LEU A 202 5.66 8.40 -1.37
CA LEU A 202 4.90 7.28 -1.91
C LEU A 202 4.97 7.35 -3.44
N ALA A 203 5.55 6.31 -4.06
CA ALA A 203 5.72 6.26 -5.52
C ALA A 203 4.65 5.46 -6.23
N PHE A 204 4.05 4.47 -5.54
CA PHE A 204 3.05 3.58 -6.13
C PHE A 204 2.13 3.00 -5.06
N ALA A 205 0.85 2.82 -5.39
CA ALA A 205 -0.09 2.07 -4.56
C ALA A 205 -1.10 1.31 -5.43
N LEU A 206 -1.31 0.03 -5.11
CA LEU A 206 -2.26 -0.86 -5.77
C LEU A 206 -3.18 -1.48 -4.75
N PHE A 207 -4.46 -1.56 -5.07
CA PHE A 207 -5.50 -2.17 -4.25
C PHE A 207 -6.25 -3.21 -5.07
N TYR A 208 -6.06 -4.49 -4.75
CA TYR A 208 -6.81 -5.59 -5.36
C TYR A 208 -7.84 -6.13 -4.37
N GLY A 209 -9.07 -6.34 -4.82
CA GLY A 209 -10.15 -7.01 -4.09
C GLY A 209 -10.01 -8.53 -4.16
N GLU A 210 -8.81 -9.05 -3.97
CA GLU A 210 -8.46 -10.46 -4.09
C GLU A 210 -7.25 -10.77 -3.23
N TYR A 211 -7.22 -11.97 -2.63
CA TYR A 211 -6.04 -12.52 -1.98
C TYR A 211 -5.16 -13.19 -3.04
N LEU A 212 -4.26 -12.43 -3.63
CA LEU A 212 -3.41 -12.88 -4.72
C LEU A 212 -2.41 -13.96 -4.30
N ALA A 213 -2.11 -14.88 -5.20
CA ALA A 213 -1.06 -15.88 -4.98
C ALA A 213 0.32 -15.21 -4.81
N PRO A 214 1.21 -15.76 -3.97
CA PRO A 214 2.52 -15.14 -3.70
C PRO A 214 3.32 -14.82 -4.95
N ASP A 215 3.39 -15.74 -5.91
CA ASP A 215 4.15 -15.55 -7.15
C ASP A 215 3.59 -14.40 -7.99
N GLN A 216 2.27 -14.26 -8.07
CA GLN A 216 1.63 -13.12 -8.75
C GLN A 216 1.96 -11.79 -8.07
N VAL A 217 1.97 -11.76 -6.72
CA VAL A 217 2.33 -10.56 -5.97
C VAL A 217 3.79 -10.19 -6.22
N VAL A 218 4.71 -11.16 -6.24
CA VAL A 218 6.13 -10.94 -6.54
C VAL A 218 6.31 -10.40 -7.96
N ASP A 219 5.59 -10.94 -8.95
CA ASP A 219 5.62 -10.45 -10.33
C ASP A 219 5.15 -8.99 -10.40
N TYR A 220 4.07 -8.63 -9.70
CA TYR A 220 3.59 -7.25 -9.64
C TYR A 220 4.55 -6.31 -8.91
N MET A 221 5.19 -6.76 -7.83
CA MET A 221 6.22 -5.98 -7.13
C MET A 221 7.44 -5.72 -8.04
N ASN A 222 7.84 -6.73 -8.84
CA ASN A 222 8.92 -6.58 -9.83
C ASN A 222 8.51 -5.58 -10.93
N LEU A 223 7.27 -5.67 -11.43
CA LEU A 223 6.77 -4.74 -12.43
C LEU A 223 6.69 -3.31 -11.88
N VAL A 224 6.18 -3.12 -10.65
CA VAL A 224 6.22 -1.81 -9.97
C VAL A 224 7.65 -1.28 -9.86
N THR A 225 8.62 -2.13 -9.51
CA THR A 225 10.04 -1.74 -9.46
C THR A 225 10.53 -1.24 -10.82
N GLN A 226 10.21 -1.94 -11.90
CA GLN A 226 10.57 -1.52 -13.27
C GLN A 226 9.92 -0.19 -13.66
N ILE A 227 8.66 0.03 -13.29
CA ILE A 227 7.93 1.28 -13.57
C ILE A 227 8.54 2.48 -12.84
N VAL A 228 9.01 2.30 -11.61
CA VAL A 228 9.56 3.41 -10.81
C VAL A 228 11.06 3.64 -11.03
N GLN A 229 11.80 2.66 -11.57
CA GLN A 229 13.24 2.74 -11.81
C GLN A 229 13.65 3.98 -12.67
N PRO A 230 12.95 4.34 -13.76
CA PRO A 230 13.28 5.54 -14.54
C PRO A 230 13.15 6.86 -13.75
N ARG A 231 12.45 6.84 -12.61
CA ARG A 231 12.33 7.99 -11.69
C ARG A 231 13.52 8.10 -10.73
N GLY A 232 14.56 7.28 -10.89
CA GLY A 232 15.71 7.23 -9.99
C GLY A 232 15.41 6.51 -8.66
N ILE A 233 14.39 5.67 -8.61
CA ILE A 233 14.02 4.88 -7.44
C ILE A 233 14.68 3.51 -7.54
N VAL A 234 15.50 3.18 -6.56
CA VAL A 234 16.18 1.88 -6.43
C VAL A 234 15.61 1.17 -5.21
N VAL A 235 15.04 -0.04 -5.43
CA VAL A 235 14.35 -0.87 -4.43
C VAL A 235 15.07 -2.20 -4.26
#